data_22a2eb72cd4e7e1960f4900c45c3b814
#
_entry.id   22a2eb72cd4e7e1960f4900c45c3b814
#
_cell.length_a   1.000
_cell.length_b   1.000
_cell.length_c   1.000
_cell.angle_alpha   90.00
_cell.angle_beta   90.00
_cell.angle_gamma   90.00
#
_symmetry.space_group_name_H-M   'P 1'
#
loop_
_entity.id
_entity.type
_entity.pdbx_description
1 polymer ?
#
loop_
_entity_poly.entity_id
_entity_poly.type
_entity_poly.pdbx_seq_one_letter_code
_entity_poly.pdbx_strand_id
1 'polypeptide(L)'
;MMRSLYSGVSGLQNHQTRMDVIGNNIANVNTTGFKRGRVNFQDMISQQLAGASKPTEEKGGVNPKEVGLGMTVAAIDTVFTQGNLQSTGISTDVAIQGNGFFIEKNGEKSYYTRAGAFSLDQNGTLVNPANGMRVQGWMARELNGEMVVQTAATPTDLVIPVGSKDPAKATQNINFACNLNKNTPEIPENPTEADVAKGTWNTEFKIYDSFGNEHLLNVNFTRVRGNPNQWTATVQIDPDNAEFTQTRVGLGTTDGVENTFTVSFDNNGTLAAVTDSAGNNSNPDGEIILQASYTVPDSNPDADGNPYRQTMNINLGTIGSMINTVTQSASASSTKAFYQDGYTLGYLENFKIDSTGSITGVYSNGTNRTIGQLAMATFANQNGLEKAGDNTYVKSNNSGEAKINAAGIAGGGTFLAGALEMSNVDLTEQFTDMIVTQRGFQSNAKTIQTADTLLETVLSLKR
;
A
#
# COMPACT_ATOMS: atom_id res chain seq x y z
N MET A 1 -38.77 53.49 3.43
CA MET A 1 -39.59 52.35 3.00
C MET A 1 -38.99 51.56 1.83
N MET A 2 -38.60 52.21 0.70
CA MET A 2 -37.95 51.49 -0.43
C MET A 2 -36.68 50.69 0.00
N ARG A 3 -35.85 51.27 0.89
CA ARG A 3 -34.64 50.61 1.37
C ARG A 3 -34.95 49.31 2.18
N SER A 4 -35.95 49.34 3.01
CA SER A 4 -36.40 48.16 3.80
C SER A 4 -36.94 47.05 2.90
N LEU A 5 -37.62 47.42 1.78
CA LEU A 5 -38.03 46.44 0.76
C LEU A 5 -36.84 45.78 0.10
N TYR A 6 -35.84 46.55 -0.36
CA TYR A 6 -34.63 45.97 -1.01
C TYR A 6 -33.82 45.12 -0.06
N SER A 7 -33.69 45.55 1.22
CA SER A 7 -33.05 44.72 2.26
C SER A 7 -33.80 43.44 2.51
N GLY A 8 -35.14 43.46 2.56
CA GLY A 8 -35.95 42.28 2.68
C GLY A 8 -35.86 41.32 1.49
N VAL A 9 -35.83 41.85 0.25
CA VAL A 9 -35.66 41.03 -0.96
C VAL A 9 -34.30 40.35 -1.00
N SER A 10 -33.20 41.10 -0.71
CA SER A 10 -31.86 40.49 -0.62
C SER A 10 -31.84 39.40 0.44
N GLY A 11 -32.45 39.63 1.58
CA GLY A 11 -32.60 38.60 2.64
C GLY A 11 -33.35 37.35 2.18
N LEU A 12 -34.46 37.49 1.46
CA LEU A 12 -35.19 36.36 0.90
C LEU A 12 -34.35 35.53 -0.09
N GLN A 13 -33.72 36.17 -1.05
CA GLN A 13 -32.91 35.50 -2.06
C GLN A 13 -31.74 34.71 -1.41
N ASN A 14 -31.07 35.33 -0.45
CA ASN A 14 -29.91 34.69 0.19
C ASN A 14 -30.32 33.52 1.14
N HIS A 15 -31.45 33.66 1.82
CA HIS A 15 -31.99 32.54 2.61
C HIS A 15 -32.49 31.40 1.72
N GLN A 16 -33.04 31.69 0.53
CA GLN A 16 -33.37 30.65 -0.45
C GLN A 16 -32.12 29.88 -0.88
N THR A 17 -31.04 30.58 -1.27
CA THR A 17 -29.76 29.92 -1.62
C THR A 17 -29.23 29.04 -0.49
N ARG A 18 -29.32 29.52 0.77
CA ARG A 18 -28.92 28.68 1.92
C ARG A 18 -29.81 27.45 2.05
N MET A 19 -31.10 27.57 1.83
CA MET A 19 -32.04 26.45 1.90
C MET A 19 -31.76 25.41 0.83
N ASP A 20 -31.39 25.84 -0.39
CA ASP A 20 -30.99 24.95 -1.49
C ASP A 20 -29.72 24.15 -1.14
N VAL A 21 -28.72 24.80 -0.52
CA VAL A 21 -27.49 24.13 -0.06
C VAL A 21 -27.78 23.15 1.07
N ILE A 22 -28.61 23.51 2.05
CA ILE A 22 -29.02 22.59 3.14
C ILE A 22 -29.79 21.40 2.57
N GLY A 23 -30.70 21.63 1.62
CA GLY A 23 -31.43 20.55 0.95
C GLY A 23 -30.50 19.58 0.22
N ASN A 24 -29.50 20.11 -0.48
CA ASN A 24 -28.48 19.31 -1.13
C ASN A 24 -27.64 18.49 -0.11
N ASN A 25 -27.24 19.08 1.02
CA ASN A 25 -26.54 18.37 2.08
C ASN A 25 -27.37 17.20 2.64
N ILE A 26 -28.66 17.43 2.92
CA ILE A 26 -29.56 16.39 3.44
C ILE A 26 -29.74 15.27 2.42
N ALA A 27 -29.93 15.60 1.14
CA ALA A 27 -30.09 14.61 0.08
C ALA A 27 -28.85 13.68 -0.04
N ASN A 28 -27.66 14.18 0.27
CA ASN A 28 -26.40 13.46 0.13
C ASN A 28 -25.83 12.93 1.46
N VAL A 29 -26.65 12.78 2.50
CA VAL A 29 -26.20 12.24 3.80
C VAL A 29 -25.66 10.81 3.70
N ASN A 30 -26.20 9.99 2.81
CA ASN A 30 -25.80 8.60 2.58
C ASN A 30 -24.82 8.44 1.42
N THR A 31 -24.39 9.54 0.78
CA THR A 31 -23.44 9.48 -0.35
C THR A 31 -22.03 9.33 0.18
N THR A 32 -21.31 8.29 -0.24
CA THR A 32 -19.92 8.01 0.14
C THR A 32 -19.00 9.12 -0.31
N GLY A 33 -18.10 9.59 0.58
CA GLY A 33 -17.14 10.63 0.30
C GLY A 33 -17.73 12.04 0.07
N PHE A 34 -19.04 12.24 0.25
CA PHE A 34 -19.65 13.57 0.09
C PHE A 34 -19.17 14.52 1.18
N LYS A 35 -18.93 15.78 0.78
CA LYS A 35 -18.55 16.88 1.67
C LYS A 35 -19.60 17.97 1.64
N ARG A 36 -20.09 18.35 2.85
CA ARG A 36 -21.15 19.34 3.01
C ARG A 36 -20.74 20.70 2.51
N GLY A 37 -21.69 21.40 1.90
CA GLY A 37 -21.56 22.81 1.57
C GLY A 37 -22.00 23.68 2.74
N ARG A 38 -21.37 24.84 2.91
CA ARG A 38 -21.74 25.88 3.88
C ARG A 38 -21.84 27.23 3.20
N VAL A 39 -22.91 27.97 3.45
CA VAL A 39 -23.12 29.32 2.92
C VAL A 39 -22.71 30.33 3.96
N ASN A 40 -21.82 31.24 3.59
CA ASN A 40 -21.39 32.38 4.39
C ASN A 40 -22.02 33.65 3.81
N PHE A 41 -22.58 34.48 4.70
CA PHE A 41 -23.17 35.78 4.34
C PHE A 41 -22.25 36.92 4.72
N GLN A 42 -22.38 38.03 3.98
CA GLN A 42 -21.77 39.30 4.32
C GLN A 42 -22.78 40.41 4.13
N ASP A 43 -22.61 41.53 4.83
CA ASP A 43 -23.39 42.74 4.60
C ASP A 43 -23.03 43.38 3.27
N MET A 44 -24.01 44.04 2.68
CA MET A 44 -23.80 44.89 1.50
C MET A 44 -23.24 46.26 1.95
N ILE A 45 -23.05 47.13 1.01
CA ILE A 45 -22.61 48.50 1.24
C ILE A 45 -23.54 49.24 2.21
N SER A 46 -23.00 49.85 3.27
CA SER A 46 -23.75 50.75 4.16
C SER A 46 -23.77 52.14 3.60
N GLN A 47 -24.94 52.77 3.63
CA GLN A 47 -25.07 54.18 3.28
C GLN A 47 -24.78 55.07 4.49
N GLN A 48 -23.77 55.91 4.40
CA GLN A 48 -23.42 56.87 5.42
C GLN A 48 -24.35 58.07 5.36
N LEU A 49 -25.10 58.35 6.44
CA LEU A 49 -25.98 59.51 6.61
C LEU A 49 -25.24 60.68 7.23
N ALA A 50 -24.30 60.43 8.12
CA ALA A 50 -23.40 61.45 8.70
C ALA A 50 -22.03 60.81 8.98
N GLY A 51 -20.96 61.52 8.69
CA GLY A 51 -19.59 61.11 9.00
C GLY A 51 -19.27 61.19 10.51
N ALA A 52 -18.22 60.46 10.92
CA ALA A 52 -17.67 60.63 12.25
C ALA A 52 -16.92 61.96 12.39
N SER A 53 -17.05 62.61 13.51
CA SER A 53 -16.22 63.77 13.84
C SER A 53 -15.38 63.51 15.11
N LYS A 54 -14.13 63.94 15.07
CA LYS A 54 -13.23 63.87 16.21
C LYS A 54 -13.67 64.80 17.34
N PRO A 55 -13.39 64.56 18.62
CA PRO A 55 -13.64 65.45 19.67
C PRO A 55 -12.77 66.71 19.52
N THR A 56 -13.36 67.86 19.86
CA THR A 56 -12.69 69.16 19.98
C THR A 56 -12.78 69.63 21.45
N GLU A 57 -12.06 70.68 21.82
CA GLU A 57 -12.07 71.17 23.19
C GLU A 57 -13.48 71.64 23.69
N GLU A 58 -14.39 71.98 22.76
CA GLU A 58 -15.72 72.46 23.09
C GLU A 58 -16.82 71.42 22.85
N LYS A 59 -16.57 70.35 22.05
CA LYS A 59 -17.57 69.36 21.69
C LYS A 59 -16.96 67.96 21.67
N GLY A 60 -17.66 66.99 22.27
CA GLY A 60 -17.34 65.56 22.16
C GLY A 60 -17.42 65.01 20.71
N GLY A 61 -16.67 63.96 20.43
CA GLY A 61 -16.73 63.28 19.14
C GLY A 61 -18.12 62.69 18.83
N VAL A 62 -18.47 62.67 17.56
CA VAL A 62 -19.74 62.04 17.08
C VAL A 62 -19.43 60.85 16.23
N ASN A 63 -20.08 59.72 16.56
CA ASN A 63 -19.97 58.49 15.77
C ASN A 63 -20.68 58.58 14.41
N PRO A 64 -20.23 57.82 13.40
CA PRO A 64 -20.88 57.80 12.10
C PRO A 64 -22.32 57.28 12.22
N LYS A 65 -23.20 57.79 11.39
CA LYS A 65 -24.56 57.29 11.21
C LYS A 65 -24.67 56.57 9.88
N GLU A 66 -24.84 55.26 9.91
CA GLU A 66 -24.85 54.42 8.72
C GLU A 66 -26.10 53.56 8.69
N VAL A 67 -26.60 53.27 7.49
CA VAL A 67 -27.75 52.37 7.27
C VAL A 67 -27.32 51.31 6.25
N GLY A 68 -27.41 50.03 6.69
CA GLY A 68 -27.13 48.87 5.82
C GLY A 68 -28.18 48.71 4.71
N LEU A 69 -27.76 48.23 3.55
CA LEU A 69 -28.62 48.04 2.37
C LEU A 69 -29.02 46.57 2.13
N GLY A 70 -28.72 45.67 3.07
CA GLY A 70 -29.03 44.26 3.00
C GLY A 70 -27.79 43.38 3.08
N MET A 71 -27.94 42.11 2.69
CA MET A 71 -26.89 41.11 2.73
C MET A 71 -26.70 40.43 1.37
N THR A 72 -25.53 39.84 1.15
CA THR A 72 -25.21 39.03 -0.03
C THR A 72 -24.52 37.74 0.40
N VAL A 73 -24.51 36.70 -0.46
CA VAL A 73 -23.69 35.50 -0.26
C VAL A 73 -22.23 35.88 -0.50
N ALA A 74 -21.40 35.70 0.53
CA ALA A 74 -19.95 35.89 0.46
C ALA A 74 -19.25 34.73 -0.24
N ALA A 75 -19.59 33.49 0.17
CA ALA A 75 -19.02 32.28 -0.39
C ALA A 75 -19.95 31.09 -0.08
N ILE A 76 -19.82 30.06 -0.93
CA ILE A 76 -20.38 28.71 -0.65
C ILE A 76 -19.18 27.76 -0.57
N ASP A 77 -18.75 27.48 0.65
CA ASP A 77 -17.56 26.69 0.90
C ASP A 77 -17.91 25.20 1.04
N THR A 78 -17.03 24.34 0.54
CA THR A 78 -17.08 22.91 0.83
C THR A 78 -16.25 22.61 2.09
N VAL A 79 -16.85 21.94 3.08
CA VAL A 79 -16.19 21.61 4.34
C VAL A 79 -15.55 20.22 4.22
N PHE A 80 -14.24 20.14 4.18
CA PHE A 80 -13.47 18.91 4.01
C PHE A 80 -13.12 18.19 5.33
N THR A 81 -13.94 18.35 6.38
CA THR A 81 -13.78 17.51 7.56
C THR A 81 -14.04 16.06 7.23
N GLN A 82 -13.35 15.17 7.95
CA GLN A 82 -13.53 13.73 7.76
C GLN A 82 -14.93 13.28 8.20
N GLY A 83 -15.57 12.43 7.39
CA GLY A 83 -16.80 11.75 7.73
C GLY A 83 -16.53 10.48 8.55
N ASN A 84 -17.59 9.82 9.02
CA ASN A 84 -17.46 8.54 9.69
C ASN A 84 -16.95 7.46 8.74
N LEU A 85 -16.04 6.62 9.23
CA LEU A 85 -15.54 5.47 8.50
C LEU A 85 -16.43 4.26 8.80
N GLN A 86 -17.03 3.68 7.76
CA GLN A 86 -17.87 2.48 7.85
C GLN A 86 -17.14 1.29 7.23
N SER A 87 -16.94 0.22 8.01
CA SER A 87 -16.38 -1.02 7.50
C SER A 87 -17.39 -1.75 6.62
N THR A 88 -16.92 -2.16 5.43
CA THR A 88 -17.71 -2.93 4.45
C THR A 88 -17.23 -4.38 4.33
N GLY A 89 -15.98 -4.66 4.72
CA GLY A 89 -15.36 -5.97 4.57
C GLY A 89 -14.98 -6.33 3.12
N ILE A 90 -15.16 -5.42 2.17
CA ILE A 90 -14.80 -5.61 0.75
C ILE A 90 -13.37 -5.12 0.54
N SER A 91 -12.50 -5.95 0.01
CA SER A 91 -11.06 -5.63 -0.15
C SER A 91 -10.77 -4.48 -1.10
N THR A 92 -11.68 -4.19 -2.05
CA THR A 92 -11.56 -3.08 -3.01
C THR A 92 -12.03 -1.74 -2.45
N ASP A 93 -12.81 -1.75 -1.36
CA ASP A 93 -13.25 -0.54 -0.70
C ASP A 93 -12.11 0.05 0.13
N VAL A 94 -11.79 1.30 -0.09
CA VAL A 94 -10.69 1.99 0.59
C VAL A 94 -11.13 3.36 1.06
N ALA A 95 -10.97 3.66 2.34
CA ALA A 95 -11.18 4.99 2.89
C ALA A 95 -9.84 5.70 3.14
N ILE A 96 -9.84 7.03 3.04
CA ILE A 96 -8.71 7.86 3.45
C ILE A 96 -8.96 8.35 4.87
N GLN A 97 -8.05 8.08 5.79
CA GLN A 97 -8.04 8.64 7.13
C GLN A 97 -7.09 9.83 7.18
N GLY A 98 -7.63 11.02 7.38
CA GLY A 98 -6.87 12.28 7.33
C GLY A 98 -7.03 13.03 6.01
N ASN A 99 -6.03 13.84 5.65
CA ASN A 99 -6.06 14.68 4.45
C ASN A 99 -5.59 13.91 3.21
N GLY A 100 -6.23 14.15 2.07
CA GLY A 100 -5.85 13.57 0.78
C GLY A 100 -7.04 13.23 -0.10
N PHE A 101 -6.80 12.85 -1.32
CA PHE A 101 -7.81 12.45 -2.30
C PHE A 101 -7.26 11.28 -3.12
N PHE A 102 -8.14 10.38 -3.53
CA PHE A 102 -7.83 9.42 -4.58
C PHE A 102 -7.69 10.17 -5.91
N ILE A 103 -6.85 9.65 -6.76
CA ILE A 103 -6.63 10.19 -8.10
C ILE A 103 -7.32 9.25 -9.08
N GLU A 104 -8.26 9.79 -9.83
CA GLU A 104 -8.92 9.09 -10.92
C GLU A 104 -8.56 9.76 -12.24
N LYS A 105 -8.50 8.97 -13.31
CA LYS A 105 -8.14 9.47 -14.63
C LYS A 105 -9.19 9.09 -15.67
N ASN A 106 -9.55 10.06 -16.48
CA ASN A 106 -10.38 9.84 -17.67
C ASN A 106 -9.66 10.48 -18.88
N GLY A 107 -9.06 9.64 -19.72
CA GLY A 107 -8.18 10.10 -20.79
C GLY A 107 -6.95 10.81 -20.23
N GLU A 108 -6.75 12.09 -20.59
CA GLU A 108 -5.63 12.91 -20.10
C GLU A 108 -5.95 13.72 -18.83
N LYS A 109 -7.23 13.80 -18.43
CA LYS A 109 -7.66 14.61 -17.30
C LYS A 109 -7.65 13.83 -16.01
N SER A 110 -7.09 14.42 -14.97
CA SER A 110 -7.08 13.88 -13.61
C SER A 110 -8.21 14.48 -12.81
N TYR A 111 -8.93 13.61 -12.09
CA TYR A 111 -10.00 13.94 -11.17
C TYR A 111 -9.60 13.46 -9.78
N TYR A 112 -10.16 14.09 -8.77
CA TYR A 112 -9.84 13.81 -7.37
C TYR A 112 -11.12 13.49 -6.62
N THR A 113 -11.13 12.42 -5.85
CA THR A 113 -12.31 12.01 -5.09
C THR A 113 -11.97 11.54 -3.70
N ARG A 114 -12.97 11.59 -2.80
CA ARG A 114 -12.94 10.95 -1.48
C ARG A 114 -13.74 9.65 -1.45
N ALA A 115 -14.52 9.39 -2.50
CA ALA A 115 -15.24 8.14 -2.64
C ALA A 115 -14.25 7.02 -2.99
N GLY A 116 -14.15 6.00 -2.15
CA GLY A 116 -13.23 4.89 -2.33
C GLY A 116 -13.94 3.56 -2.56
N ALA A 117 -15.17 3.58 -3.06
CA ALA A 117 -15.89 2.39 -3.50
C ALA A 117 -15.39 2.00 -4.89
N PHE A 118 -14.37 1.14 -4.95
CA PHE A 118 -13.74 0.72 -6.19
C PHE A 118 -14.14 -0.71 -6.57
N SER A 119 -13.99 -1.03 -7.85
CA SER A 119 -14.17 -2.38 -8.38
C SER A 119 -13.09 -2.69 -9.41
N LEU A 120 -12.93 -3.96 -9.74
CA LEU A 120 -12.03 -4.39 -10.81
C LEU A 120 -12.83 -4.54 -12.10
N ASP A 121 -12.28 -4.06 -13.20
CA ASP A 121 -12.81 -4.30 -14.54
C ASP A 121 -12.37 -5.68 -15.08
N GLN A 122 -12.78 -6.02 -16.29
CA GLN A 122 -12.42 -7.27 -16.95
C GLN A 122 -10.91 -7.47 -17.10
N ASN A 123 -10.14 -6.39 -17.18
CA ASN A 123 -8.69 -6.42 -17.34
C ASN A 123 -7.95 -6.38 -16.00
N GLY A 124 -8.69 -6.36 -14.88
CA GLY A 124 -8.12 -6.21 -13.54
C GLY A 124 -7.74 -4.78 -13.18
N THR A 125 -8.14 -3.77 -13.96
CA THR A 125 -7.89 -2.37 -13.64
C THR A 125 -8.81 -1.93 -12.52
N LEU A 126 -8.28 -1.23 -11.51
CA LEU A 126 -9.07 -0.66 -10.43
C LEU A 126 -9.83 0.57 -10.95
N VAL A 127 -11.15 0.53 -10.92
CA VAL A 127 -12.03 1.57 -11.46
C VAL A 127 -13.10 1.98 -10.45
N ASN A 128 -13.58 3.20 -10.59
CA ASN A 128 -14.77 3.65 -9.88
C ASN A 128 -16.03 3.20 -10.66
N PRO A 129 -16.89 2.34 -10.09
CA PRO A 129 -18.04 1.77 -10.82
C PRO A 129 -19.11 2.82 -11.18
N ALA A 130 -19.12 3.99 -10.53
CA ALA A 130 -20.10 5.03 -10.79
C ALA A 130 -19.84 5.77 -12.11
N ASN A 131 -18.56 5.95 -12.48
CA ASN A 131 -18.16 6.78 -13.62
C ASN A 131 -17.19 6.08 -14.58
N GLY A 132 -16.70 4.87 -14.23
CA GLY A 132 -15.74 4.11 -15.04
C GLY A 132 -14.33 4.71 -15.09
N MET A 133 -14.03 5.71 -14.25
CA MET A 133 -12.68 6.30 -14.20
C MET A 133 -11.70 5.36 -13.54
N ARG A 134 -10.44 5.37 -14.04
CA ARG A 134 -9.37 4.48 -13.56
C ARG A 134 -8.63 5.11 -12.40
N VAL A 135 -8.45 4.34 -11.35
CA VAL A 135 -7.70 4.76 -10.16
C VAL A 135 -6.20 4.75 -10.48
N GLN A 136 -5.52 5.78 -10.04
CA GLN A 136 -4.09 5.98 -10.31
C GLN A 136 -3.22 5.56 -9.13
N GLY A 137 -2.06 5.02 -9.46
CA GLY A 137 -1.05 4.61 -8.48
C GLY A 137 0.26 4.26 -9.16
N TRP A 138 1.09 3.54 -8.46
CA TRP A 138 2.37 3.04 -8.98
C TRP A 138 2.34 1.52 -9.02
N MET A 139 2.65 0.97 -10.19
CA MET A 139 2.84 -0.47 -10.34
C MET A 139 4.22 -0.87 -9.81
N ALA A 140 4.29 -2.00 -9.13
CA ALA A 140 5.56 -2.59 -8.76
C ALA A 140 6.33 -3.04 -10.00
N ARG A 141 7.64 -2.88 -9.96
CA ARG A 141 8.57 -3.37 -11.00
C ARG A 141 9.62 -4.24 -10.34
N GLU A 142 10.01 -5.27 -11.03
CA GLU A 142 11.10 -6.11 -10.57
C GLU A 142 12.43 -5.37 -10.71
N LEU A 143 13.14 -5.25 -9.60
CA LEU A 143 14.48 -4.67 -9.53
C LEU A 143 15.36 -5.60 -8.68
N ASN A 144 16.40 -6.16 -9.27
CA ASN A 144 17.31 -7.11 -8.61
C ASN A 144 16.59 -8.33 -7.98
N GLY A 145 15.52 -8.83 -8.60
CA GLY A 145 14.75 -9.97 -8.08
C GLY A 145 13.70 -9.64 -7.01
N GLU A 146 13.57 -8.37 -6.62
CA GLU A 146 12.54 -7.89 -5.69
C GLU A 146 11.53 -6.98 -6.38
N MET A 147 10.25 -7.11 -6.00
CA MET A 147 9.18 -6.23 -6.49
C MET A 147 9.18 -4.92 -5.71
N VAL A 148 9.66 -3.85 -6.34
CA VAL A 148 9.79 -2.52 -5.73
C VAL A 148 8.84 -1.54 -6.38
N VAL A 149 8.17 -0.71 -5.56
CA VAL A 149 7.31 0.38 -6.04
C VAL A 149 8.11 1.68 -6.06
N GLN A 150 8.21 2.31 -7.23
CA GLN A 150 8.89 3.58 -7.41
C GLN A 150 7.88 4.75 -7.32
N THR A 151 7.72 5.30 -6.14
CA THR A 151 6.77 6.40 -5.87
C THR A 151 7.18 7.76 -6.42
N ALA A 152 8.42 7.91 -6.88
CA ALA A 152 8.91 9.13 -7.53
C ALA A 152 8.49 9.24 -9.01
N ALA A 153 7.99 8.15 -9.60
CA ALA A 153 7.51 8.16 -10.99
C ALA A 153 6.10 8.77 -11.10
N THR A 154 5.71 9.16 -12.31
CA THR A 154 4.33 9.59 -12.57
C THR A 154 3.37 8.42 -12.32
N PRO A 155 2.23 8.65 -11.61
CA PRO A 155 1.24 7.60 -11.39
C PRO A 155 0.68 7.07 -12.72
N THR A 156 0.39 5.79 -12.72
CA THR A 156 -0.21 5.05 -13.85
C THR A 156 -1.49 4.36 -13.41
N ASP A 157 -2.25 3.81 -14.34
CA ASP A 157 -3.42 3.02 -14.00
C ASP A 157 -3.01 1.82 -13.15
N LEU A 158 -3.74 1.57 -12.06
CA LEU A 158 -3.52 0.41 -11.20
C LEU A 158 -4.22 -0.81 -11.78
N VAL A 159 -3.43 -1.84 -12.06
CA VAL A 159 -3.93 -3.12 -12.57
C VAL A 159 -3.61 -4.22 -11.58
N ILE A 160 -4.64 -4.91 -11.11
CA ILE A 160 -4.55 -6.08 -10.24
C ILE A 160 -4.92 -7.30 -11.08
N PRO A 161 -3.96 -8.02 -11.64
CA PRO A 161 -4.22 -9.07 -12.62
C PRO A 161 -4.73 -10.35 -11.93
N VAL A 162 -5.98 -10.35 -11.47
CA VAL A 162 -6.62 -11.50 -10.82
C VAL A 162 -6.60 -12.72 -11.76
N GLY A 163 -6.15 -13.87 -11.25
CA GLY A 163 -5.98 -15.08 -12.03
C GLY A 163 -4.75 -15.10 -12.96
N SER A 164 -3.90 -14.07 -12.93
CA SER A 164 -2.62 -14.11 -13.63
C SER A 164 -1.68 -15.14 -13.02
N LYS A 165 -0.83 -15.69 -13.88
CA LYS A 165 0.20 -16.64 -13.50
C LYS A 165 1.43 -15.86 -13.02
N ASP A 166 1.92 -16.19 -11.83
CA ASP A 166 3.25 -15.81 -11.40
C ASP A 166 4.23 -16.88 -11.90
N PRO A 167 5.22 -16.54 -12.75
CA PRO A 167 6.15 -17.52 -13.26
C PRO A 167 6.92 -18.18 -12.11
N ALA A 168 7.23 -19.45 -12.26
CA ALA A 168 8.08 -20.15 -11.30
C ALA A 168 9.44 -19.46 -11.20
N LYS A 169 10.01 -19.47 -10.00
CA LYS A 169 11.37 -18.99 -9.73
C LYS A 169 12.24 -20.16 -9.28
N ALA A 170 13.33 -20.40 -10.04
CA ALA A 170 14.33 -21.36 -9.64
C ALA A 170 14.96 -20.98 -8.29
N THR A 171 15.23 -21.98 -7.45
CA THR A 171 15.94 -21.79 -6.19
C THR A 171 17.35 -21.35 -6.48
N GLN A 172 17.73 -20.15 -6.03
CA GLN A 172 19.08 -19.59 -6.17
C GLN A 172 19.82 -19.56 -4.85
N ASN A 173 19.13 -19.37 -3.74
CA ASN A 173 19.76 -19.28 -2.42
C ASN A 173 19.00 -20.13 -1.40
N ILE A 174 19.76 -20.92 -0.66
CA ILE A 174 19.28 -21.75 0.45
C ILE A 174 20.10 -21.43 1.67
N ASN A 175 19.46 -21.01 2.75
CA ASN A 175 20.09 -20.83 4.04
C ASN A 175 19.78 -22.04 4.91
N PHE A 176 20.81 -22.68 5.40
CA PHE A 176 20.73 -23.98 6.01
C PHE A 176 21.49 -23.98 7.34
N ALA A 177 20.84 -24.45 8.39
CA ALA A 177 21.44 -24.63 9.69
C ALA A 177 21.13 -26.02 10.24
N CYS A 178 22.13 -26.71 10.75
CA CYS A 178 21.95 -27.99 11.39
C CYS A 178 22.84 -28.14 12.63
N ASN A 179 22.44 -29.02 13.50
CA ASN A 179 23.28 -29.54 14.57
C ASN A 179 23.62 -31.00 14.27
N LEU A 180 24.87 -31.33 14.25
CA LEU A 180 25.37 -32.69 14.07
C LEU A 180 25.75 -33.27 15.43
N ASN A 181 25.27 -34.50 15.72
CA ASN A 181 25.53 -35.13 17.02
C ASN A 181 26.98 -35.65 17.09
N LYS A 182 27.78 -35.07 17.99
CA LYS A 182 29.15 -35.50 18.26
C LYS A 182 29.31 -36.99 18.60
N ASN A 183 28.29 -37.61 19.14
CA ASN A 183 28.30 -38.99 19.57
C ASN A 183 27.89 -39.98 18.47
N THR A 184 27.63 -39.53 17.24
CA THR A 184 27.35 -40.41 16.10
C THR A 184 28.52 -41.36 15.88
N PRO A 185 28.30 -42.68 15.73
CA PRO A 185 29.36 -43.66 15.53
C PRO A 185 30.08 -43.43 14.19
N GLU A 186 31.38 -43.72 14.17
CA GLU A 186 32.16 -43.72 12.93
C GLU A 186 31.80 -44.95 12.09
N ILE A 187 31.80 -44.80 10.77
CA ILE A 187 31.51 -45.91 9.86
C ILE A 187 32.75 -46.81 9.76
N PRO A 188 32.63 -48.15 10.01
CA PRO A 188 33.75 -49.09 9.91
C PRO A 188 34.22 -49.30 8.45
N GLU A 189 35.38 -49.92 8.24
CA GLU A 189 35.94 -50.14 6.88
C GLU A 189 35.05 -51.02 5.99
N ASN A 190 34.34 -51.96 6.58
CA ASN A 190 33.36 -52.81 5.87
C ASN A 190 31.98 -52.56 6.48
N PRO A 191 31.30 -51.47 6.10
CA PRO A 191 30.07 -51.12 6.75
C PRO A 191 28.92 -52.05 6.32
N THR A 192 28.08 -52.42 7.27
CA THR A 192 26.75 -52.94 6.98
C THR A 192 25.79 -51.79 6.72
N GLU A 193 24.67 -52.04 6.04
CA GLU A 193 23.61 -51.00 5.84
C GLU A 193 23.17 -50.38 7.18
N ALA A 194 23.14 -51.19 8.25
CA ALA A 194 22.80 -50.70 9.59
C ALA A 194 23.88 -49.78 10.19
N ASP A 195 25.14 -49.98 9.86
CA ASP A 195 26.26 -49.12 10.30
C ASP A 195 26.25 -47.78 9.54
N VAL A 196 25.97 -47.82 8.25
CA VAL A 196 25.79 -46.61 7.44
C VAL A 196 24.61 -45.78 7.96
N ALA A 197 23.45 -46.41 8.20
CA ALA A 197 22.28 -45.72 8.71
C ALA A 197 22.47 -45.08 10.08
N LYS A 198 23.34 -45.67 10.97
CA LYS A 198 23.66 -45.09 12.27
C LYS A 198 24.73 -44.00 12.21
N GLY A 199 25.64 -44.07 11.22
CA GLY A 199 26.76 -43.15 11.05
C GLY A 199 26.47 -41.93 10.15
N THR A 200 25.30 -41.90 9.52
CA THR A 200 24.87 -40.84 8.62
C THR A 200 23.72 -40.04 9.21
N TRP A 201 23.73 -38.74 8.93
CA TRP A 201 22.60 -37.86 9.14
C TRP A 201 22.13 -37.33 7.77
N ASN A 202 20.91 -37.72 7.38
CA ASN A 202 20.29 -37.30 6.13
C ASN A 202 19.36 -36.15 6.37
N THR A 203 19.40 -35.12 5.48
CA THR A 203 18.47 -34.00 5.47
C THR A 203 17.95 -33.76 4.07
N GLU A 204 16.66 -33.49 3.94
CA GLU A 204 15.98 -33.29 2.68
C GLU A 204 15.30 -31.93 2.65
N PHE A 205 15.46 -31.22 1.51
CA PHE A 205 14.84 -29.92 1.26
C PHE A 205 14.19 -29.92 -0.10
N LYS A 206 13.06 -29.23 -0.20
CA LYS A 206 12.41 -28.98 -1.49
C LYS A 206 13.09 -27.79 -2.17
N ILE A 207 13.48 -27.98 -3.40
CA ILE A 207 14.01 -26.95 -4.29
C ILE A 207 13.18 -26.90 -5.57
N TYR A 208 13.25 -25.81 -6.29
CA TYR A 208 12.50 -25.63 -7.53
C TYR A 208 13.44 -25.32 -8.68
N ASP A 209 13.16 -25.89 -9.84
CA ASP A 209 13.87 -25.58 -11.07
C ASP A 209 13.30 -24.34 -11.80
N SER A 210 13.87 -23.98 -12.93
CA SER A 210 13.41 -22.86 -13.75
C SER A 210 12.01 -23.07 -14.37
N PHE A 211 11.54 -24.31 -14.44
CA PHE A 211 10.20 -24.66 -14.91
C PHE A 211 9.16 -24.75 -13.78
N GLY A 212 9.60 -24.74 -12.53
CA GLY A 212 8.77 -24.84 -11.33
C GLY A 212 8.52 -26.27 -10.91
N ASN A 213 9.27 -27.25 -11.41
CA ASN A 213 9.22 -28.61 -10.91
C ASN A 213 9.87 -28.63 -9.53
N GLU A 214 9.30 -29.45 -8.65
CA GLU A 214 9.82 -29.69 -7.30
C GLU A 214 10.85 -30.80 -7.34
N HIS A 215 12.03 -30.58 -6.79
CA HIS A 215 13.11 -31.54 -6.61
C HIS A 215 13.48 -31.65 -5.15
N LEU A 216 13.99 -32.81 -4.73
CA LEU A 216 14.48 -33.05 -3.38
C LEU A 216 16.00 -32.89 -3.33
N LEU A 217 16.47 -31.84 -2.67
CA LEU A 217 17.88 -31.68 -2.32
C LEU A 217 18.16 -32.51 -1.08
N ASN A 218 18.97 -33.53 -1.22
CA ASN A 218 19.38 -34.43 -0.15
C ASN A 218 20.82 -34.11 0.24
N VAL A 219 21.07 -33.85 1.52
CA VAL A 219 22.41 -33.61 2.06
C VAL A 219 22.67 -34.66 3.15
N ASN A 220 23.60 -35.56 2.85
CA ASN A 220 24.02 -36.66 3.74
C ASN A 220 25.31 -36.30 4.44
N PHE A 221 25.29 -36.19 5.77
CA PHE A 221 26.46 -35.96 6.59
C PHE A 221 26.96 -37.27 7.16
N THR A 222 28.21 -37.62 6.90
CA THR A 222 28.88 -38.81 7.37
C THR A 222 30.13 -38.44 8.17
N ARG A 223 30.29 -38.99 9.37
CA ARG A 223 31.44 -38.69 10.23
C ARG A 223 32.73 -39.25 9.64
N VAL A 224 33.77 -38.45 9.56
CA VAL A 224 35.09 -38.88 9.06
C VAL A 224 35.78 -39.79 10.09
N ARG A 225 36.26 -40.92 9.63
CA ARG A 225 36.98 -41.88 10.47
C ARG A 225 38.30 -41.30 10.98
N GLY A 226 38.56 -41.46 12.28
CA GLY A 226 39.79 -41.01 12.93
C GLY A 226 39.85 -39.49 13.20
N ASN A 227 38.85 -38.71 12.76
CA ASN A 227 38.76 -37.27 12.99
C ASN A 227 37.39 -36.89 13.60
N PRO A 228 37.30 -36.84 14.92
CA PRO A 228 36.01 -36.72 15.62
C PRO A 228 35.26 -35.39 15.34
N ASN A 229 35.95 -34.37 14.84
CA ASN A 229 35.39 -33.06 14.56
C ASN A 229 35.26 -32.78 13.05
N GLN A 230 35.32 -33.80 12.21
CA GLN A 230 35.14 -33.68 10.76
C GLN A 230 34.00 -34.55 10.26
N TRP A 231 33.24 -33.98 9.32
CA TRP A 231 32.15 -34.65 8.64
C TRP A 231 32.28 -34.43 7.13
N THR A 232 32.10 -35.52 6.38
CA THR A 232 31.93 -35.43 4.92
C THR A 232 30.45 -35.30 4.61
N ALA A 233 30.08 -34.30 3.87
CA ALA A 233 28.73 -34.10 3.38
C ALA A 233 28.67 -34.46 1.88
N THR A 234 27.64 -35.21 1.49
CA THR A 234 27.35 -35.55 0.11
C THR A 234 26.03 -34.88 -0.27
N VAL A 235 26.03 -34.10 -1.33
CA VAL A 235 24.86 -33.40 -1.86
C VAL A 235 24.34 -34.15 -3.08
N GLN A 236 23.07 -34.49 -3.08
CA GLN A 236 22.40 -35.15 -4.19
C GLN A 236 21.05 -34.49 -4.44
N ILE A 237 20.67 -34.39 -5.69
CA ILE A 237 19.34 -33.91 -6.10
C ILE A 237 18.60 -35.11 -6.69
N ASP A 238 17.39 -35.36 -6.20
CA ASP A 238 16.53 -36.48 -6.60
C ASP A 238 17.35 -37.79 -6.73
N PRO A 239 17.90 -38.35 -5.63
CA PRO A 239 18.83 -39.49 -5.66
C PRO A 239 18.25 -40.74 -6.39
N ASP A 240 16.94 -40.82 -6.50
CA ASP A 240 16.23 -41.90 -7.18
C ASP A 240 16.14 -41.71 -8.71
N ASN A 241 16.50 -40.52 -9.22
CA ASN A 241 16.45 -40.19 -10.63
C ASN A 241 17.86 -40.13 -11.24
N ALA A 242 18.16 -41.03 -12.15
CA ALA A 242 19.46 -41.14 -12.80
C ALA A 242 19.86 -39.89 -13.63
N GLU A 243 18.93 -39.04 -13.99
CA GLU A 243 19.17 -37.82 -14.75
C GLU A 243 19.88 -36.73 -13.94
N PHE A 244 19.76 -36.76 -12.61
CA PHE A 244 20.37 -35.81 -11.67
C PHE A 244 21.71 -36.25 -11.07
N THR A 245 22.31 -37.33 -11.56
CA THR A 245 23.54 -37.94 -11.03
C THR A 245 24.76 -37.03 -11.14
N GLN A 246 24.71 -35.92 -11.89
CA GLN A 246 25.81 -34.98 -12.11
C GLN A 246 25.72 -33.72 -11.22
N THR A 247 25.26 -33.86 -9.97
CA THR A 247 25.37 -32.76 -9.01
C THR A 247 26.82 -32.49 -8.69
N ARG A 248 27.24 -31.21 -8.73
CA ARG A 248 28.60 -30.78 -8.38
C ARG A 248 28.53 -29.69 -7.33
N VAL A 249 29.47 -29.70 -6.39
CA VAL A 249 29.53 -28.70 -5.31
C VAL A 249 30.94 -28.14 -5.21
N GLY A 250 31.04 -26.81 -5.23
CA GLY A 250 32.32 -26.11 -5.06
C GLY A 250 32.19 -24.92 -4.10
N LEU A 251 33.29 -24.43 -3.58
CA LEU A 251 33.36 -23.24 -2.75
C LEU A 251 33.35 -21.95 -3.59
N GLY A 252 32.45 -21.05 -3.29
CA GLY A 252 32.30 -19.79 -4.00
C GLY A 252 31.80 -19.97 -5.43
N THR A 253 32.45 -19.34 -6.41
CA THR A 253 32.07 -19.36 -7.85
C THR A 253 32.77 -20.48 -8.62
N THR A 254 33.46 -21.38 -7.95
CA THR A 254 34.23 -22.46 -8.58
C THR A 254 33.29 -23.64 -8.83
N ASP A 255 33.16 -24.04 -10.09
CA ASP A 255 32.40 -25.24 -10.45
C ASP A 255 33.08 -26.48 -9.80
N GLY A 256 32.41 -27.12 -8.87
CA GLY A 256 32.96 -28.26 -8.14
C GLY A 256 33.19 -29.46 -9.05
N VAL A 257 34.10 -30.34 -8.64
CA VAL A 257 34.44 -31.55 -9.40
C VAL A 257 33.53 -32.71 -9.00
N GLU A 258 33.14 -32.77 -7.71
CA GLU A 258 32.31 -33.83 -7.14
C GLU A 258 31.15 -33.25 -6.30
N ASN A 259 30.27 -34.10 -5.85
CA ASN A 259 29.13 -33.73 -5.04
C ASN A 259 29.42 -33.78 -3.52
N THR A 260 30.70 -33.79 -3.11
CA THR A 260 31.13 -33.93 -1.72
C THR A 260 31.91 -32.72 -1.23
N PHE A 261 31.72 -32.41 0.04
CA PHE A 261 32.51 -31.41 0.76
C PHE A 261 32.75 -31.87 2.21
N THR A 262 33.78 -31.38 2.84
CA THR A 262 34.13 -31.70 4.22
C THR A 262 33.94 -30.52 5.13
N VAL A 263 33.24 -30.72 6.24
CA VAL A 263 32.98 -29.70 7.27
C VAL A 263 33.82 -30.06 8.50
N SER A 264 34.58 -29.10 9.01
CA SER A 264 35.38 -29.25 10.23
C SER A 264 34.91 -28.28 11.30
N PHE A 265 34.88 -28.77 12.54
CA PHE A 265 34.44 -28.05 13.73
C PHE A 265 35.59 -27.79 14.68
N ASP A 266 35.52 -26.71 15.44
CA ASP A 266 36.43 -26.45 16.54
C ASP A 266 36.05 -27.24 17.80
N ASN A 267 36.84 -27.09 18.86
CA ASN A 267 36.56 -27.75 20.12
C ASN A 267 35.30 -27.29 20.85
N ASN A 268 34.75 -26.11 20.45
CA ASN A 268 33.51 -25.56 20.99
C ASN A 268 32.28 -26.01 20.17
N GLY A 269 32.51 -26.72 19.05
CA GLY A 269 31.46 -27.22 18.17
C GLY A 269 30.97 -26.16 17.17
N THR A 270 31.69 -25.04 17.02
CA THR A 270 31.42 -24.05 15.97
C THR A 270 32.11 -24.47 14.66
N LEU A 271 31.56 -24.01 13.55
CA LEU A 271 32.10 -24.23 12.22
C LEU A 271 33.50 -23.58 12.11
N ALA A 272 34.54 -24.39 11.81
CA ALA A 272 35.92 -23.94 11.70
C ALA A 272 36.38 -23.77 10.25
N ALA A 273 36.09 -24.73 9.39
CA ALA A 273 36.40 -24.65 7.97
C ALA A 273 35.52 -25.59 7.15
N VAL A 274 35.33 -25.26 5.89
CA VAL A 274 34.74 -26.14 4.89
C VAL A 274 35.72 -26.30 3.74
N THR A 275 35.94 -27.54 3.29
CA THR A 275 36.84 -27.88 2.20
C THR A 275 36.03 -28.60 1.12
N ASP A 276 36.11 -28.14 -0.12
CA ASP A 276 35.48 -28.83 -1.25
C ASP A 276 36.34 -30.06 -1.73
N SER A 277 35.77 -30.82 -2.66
CA SER A 277 36.46 -32.00 -3.23
C SER A 277 37.73 -31.66 -4.00
N ALA A 278 37.92 -30.42 -4.43
CA ALA A 278 39.10 -29.93 -5.11
C ALA A 278 40.21 -29.49 -4.12
N GLY A 279 39.93 -29.51 -2.81
CA GLY A 279 40.88 -29.11 -1.78
C GLY A 279 40.92 -27.61 -1.51
N ASN A 280 39.94 -26.82 -2.02
CA ASN A 280 39.83 -25.41 -1.69
C ASN A 280 39.21 -25.27 -0.28
N ASN A 281 39.79 -24.40 0.52
CA ASN A 281 39.29 -24.10 1.87
C ASN A 281 38.49 -22.83 1.89
N SER A 282 37.45 -22.80 2.74
CA SER A 282 36.71 -21.59 3.00
C SER A 282 37.55 -20.46 3.57
N ASN A 283 37.19 -19.23 3.27
CA ASN A 283 37.84 -18.05 3.86
C ASN A 283 37.61 -18.03 5.39
N PRO A 284 38.64 -17.89 6.22
CA PRO A 284 38.51 -18.03 7.69
C PRO A 284 37.64 -16.97 8.38
N ASP A 285 37.38 -15.86 7.73
CA ASP A 285 36.61 -14.74 8.34
C ASP A 285 35.28 -14.43 7.62
N GLY A 286 34.77 -15.36 6.81
CA GLY A 286 33.61 -15.12 5.94
C GLY A 286 32.39 -16.01 6.16
N GLU A 287 31.34 -15.65 5.49
CA GLU A 287 30.18 -16.49 5.28
C GLU A 287 30.54 -17.61 4.30
N ILE A 288 30.15 -18.84 4.61
CA ILE A 288 30.47 -19.99 3.77
C ILE A 288 29.32 -20.22 2.80
N ILE A 289 29.57 -19.96 1.54
CA ILE A 289 28.66 -20.21 0.45
C ILE A 289 29.21 -21.33 -0.42
N LEU A 290 28.51 -22.44 -0.48
CA LEU A 290 28.75 -23.53 -1.42
C LEU A 290 27.88 -23.29 -2.67
N GLN A 291 28.46 -23.37 -3.84
CA GLN A 291 27.73 -23.37 -5.08
C GLN A 291 27.46 -24.82 -5.50
N ALA A 292 26.20 -25.22 -5.50
CA ALA A 292 25.76 -26.49 -6.07
C ALA A 292 25.24 -26.26 -7.49
N SER A 293 25.63 -27.11 -8.42
CA SER A 293 25.16 -27.08 -9.80
C SER A 293 24.63 -28.45 -10.23
N TYR A 294 23.51 -28.45 -10.96
CA TYR A 294 22.89 -29.66 -11.48
C TYR A 294 22.31 -29.43 -12.88
N THR A 295 22.15 -30.51 -13.64
CA THR A 295 21.55 -30.46 -14.96
C THR A 295 20.04 -30.52 -14.83
N VAL A 296 19.34 -29.58 -15.47
CA VAL A 296 17.88 -29.59 -15.53
C VAL A 296 17.43 -30.42 -16.74
N PRO A 297 16.73 -31.54 -16.54
CA PRO A 297 16.21 -32.34 -17.65
C PRO A 297 15.28 -31.54 -18.54
N ASP A 298 15.18 -31.95 -19.81
CA ASP A 298 14.29 -31.35 -20.82
C ASP A 298 14.52 -29.84 -21.07
N SER A 299 15.58 -29.25 -20.55
CA SER A 299 15.94 -27.87 -20.83
C SER A 299 16.64 -27.76 -22.20
N ASN A 300 16.46 -26.61 -22.86
CA ASN A 300 17.23 -26.31 -24.06
C ASN A 300 18.71 -26.21 -23.69
N PRO A 301 19.62 -26.83 -24.50
CA PRO A 301 21.05 -26.68 -24.28
C PRO A 301 21.47 -25.21 -24.37
N ASP A 302 22.60 -24.89 -23.74
CA ASP A 302 23.21 -23.57 -23.83
C ASP A 302 23.72 -23.26 -25.28
N ALA A 303 24.24 -22.05 -25.48
CA ALA A 303 24.75 -21.63 -26.79
C ALA A 303 25.86 -22.53 -27.36
N ASP A 304 26.54 -23.29 -26.48
CA ASP A 304 27.64 -24.21 -26.83
C ASP A 304 27.16 -25.66 -26.98
N GLY A 305 25.87 -25.92 -26.84
CA GLY A 305 25.25 -27.24 -27.00
C GLY A 305 25.36 -28.13 -25.75
N ASN A 306 25.77 -27.58 -24.58
CA ASN A 306 25.82 -28.32 -23.33
C ASN A 306 24.44 -28.30 -22.66
N PRO A 307 24.09 -29.35 -21.88
CA PRO A 307 22.84 -29.34 -21.14
C PRO A 307 22.82 -28.17 -20.14
N TYR A 308 21.66 -27.50 -20.07
CA TYR A 308 21.48 -26.37 -19.15
C TYR A 308 21.70 -26.80 -17.69
N ARG A 309 22.61 -26.11 -17.03
CA ARG A 309 22.93 -26.34 -15.62
C ARG A 309 22.37 -25.19 -14.79
N GLN A 310 21.57 -25.54 -13.81
CA GLN A 310 21.13 -24.60 -12.81
C GLN A 310 22.13 -24.56 -11.66
N THR A 311 22.44 -23.36 -11.19
CA THR A 311 23.31 -23.15 -10.03
C THR A 311 22.51 -22.60 -8.88
N MET A 312 22.82 -23.06 -7.66
CA MET A 312 22.27 -22.55 -6.42
C MET A 312 23.36 -22.37 -5.38
N ASN A 313 23.20 -21.41 -4.51
CA ASN A 313 24.08 -21.12 -3.40
C ASN A 313 23.51 -21.75 -2.13
N ILE A 314 24.26 -22.58 -1.48
CA ILE A 314 23.94 -23.18 -0.18
C ILE A 314 24.78 -22.47 0.86
N ASN A 315 24.14 -21.67 1.70
CA ASN A 315 24.79 -20.93 2.75
C ASN A 315 24.80 -21.78 4.03
N LEU A 316 25.98 -22.14 4.50
CA LEU A 316 26.19 -22.91 5.73
C LEU A 316 26.38 -22.03 6.98
N GLY A 317 26.40 -20.71 6.81
CA GLY A 317 26.58 -19.72 7.87
C GLY A 317 28.02 -19.18 7.97
N THR A 318 28.32 -18.49 9.06
CA THR A 318 29.57 -17.79 9.28
C THR A 318 30.49 -18.60 10.20
N ILE A 319 31.77 -18.68 9.88
CA ILE A 319 32.77 -19.35 10.73
C ILE A 319 32.79 -18.76 12.14
N GLY A 320 32.86 -19.63 13.16
CA GLY A 320 32.87 -19.24 14.57
C GLY A 320 31.52 -18.81 15.16
N SER A 321 30.48 -18.68 14.34
CA SER A 321 29.13 -18.32 14.79
C SER A 321 28.36 -19.58 15.27
N MET A 322 27.46 -19.39 16.21
CA MET A 322 26.47 -20.42 16.64
C MET A 322 25.05 -20.11 16.18
N ILE A 323 24.85 -18.99 15.49
CA ILE A 323 23.54 -18.54 15.07
C ILE A 323 23.37 -18.80 13.57
N ASN A 324 22.34 -19.57 13.20
CA ASN A 324 22.01 -19.88 11.80
C ASN A 324 23.16 -20.52 11.02
N THR A 325 23.92 -21.40 11.67
CA THR A 325 25.09 -22.08 11.10
C THR A 325 25.01 -23.57 11.34
N VAL A 326 25.86 -24.30 10.64
CA VAL A 326 26.11 -25.72 10.93
C VAL A 326 26.96 -25.82 12.19
N THR A 327 26.48 -26.58 13.18
CA THR A 327 27.14 -26.76 14.49
C THR A 327 27.29 -28.23 14.84
N GLN A 328 28.19 -28.54 15.76
CA GLN A 328 28.35 -29.88 16.31
C GLN A 328 28.16 -29.83 17.82
N SER A 329 27.24 -30.62 18.36
CA SER A 329 27.03 -30.73 19.82
C SER A 329 26.69 -32.17 20.24
N ALA A 330 26.62 -32.42 21.55
CA ALA A 330 26.19 -33.72 22.07
C ALA A 330 24.66 -33.95 21.98
N SER A 331 23.91 -32.96 21.56
CA SER A 331 22.47 -33.06 21.33
C SER A 331 22.15 -33.91 20.09
N ALA A 332 20.94 -34.40 19.99
CA ALA A 332 20.49 -35.12 18.80
C ALA A 332 20.69 -34.29 17.53
N SER A 333 21.03 -34.94 16.44
CA SER A 333 21.13 -34.24 15.15
C SER A 333 19.79 -33.65 14.78
N SER A 334 19.81 -32.45 14.28
CA SER A 334 18.62 -31.69 13.84
C SER A 334 18.97 -30.80 12.69
N THR A 335 18.05 -30.62 11.75
CA THR A 335 18.23 -29.74 10.61
C THR A 335 17.07 -28.81 10.47
N LYS A 336 17.36 -27.58 10.10
CA LYS A 336 16.38 -26.55 9.79
C LYS A 336 16.86 -25.76 8.57
N ALA A 337 16.20 -25.95 7.43
CA ALA A 337 16.25 -24.94 6.39
C ALA A 337 15.34 -23.79 6.83
N PHE A 338 15.86 -22.60 6.90
CA PHE A 338 15.07 -21.47 7.37
C PHE A 338 14.76 -20.46 6.28
N TYR A 339 15.35 -20.62 5.10
CA TYR A 339 15.06 -19.77 3.95
C TYR A 339 15.41 -20.47 2.64
N GLN A 340 14.51 -20.37 1.68
CA GLN A 340 14.76 -20.63 0.28
C GLN A 340 13.98 -19.61 -0.55
N ASP A 341 14.49 -19.22 -1.70
CA ASP A 341 13.93 -18.18 -2.56
C ASP A 341 13.21 -18.69 -3.81
N GLY A 342 13.19 -20.01 -4.00
CA GLY A 342 12.47 -20.68 -5.10
C GLY A 342 11.00 -20.92 -4.80
N TYR A 343 10.16 -20.95 -5.83
CA TYR A 343 8.74 -21.31 -5.74
C TYR A 343 8.23 -21.79 -7.09
N THR A 344 7.19 -22.59 -7.03
CA THR A 344 6.46 -23.08 -8.20
C THR A 344 5.54 -22.00 -8.79
N LEU A 345 5.00 -22.26 -9.97
CA LEU A 345 3.99 -21.41 -10.60
C LEU A 345 2.82 -21.14 -9.64
N GLY A 346 2.50 -19.88 -9.45
CA GLY A 346 1.38 -19.44 -8.62
C GLY A 346 0.31 -18.73 -9.44
N TYR A 347 -0.94 -18.77 -8.94
CA TYR A 347 -2.04 -17.95 -9.42
C TYR A 347 -2.42 -16.94 -8.36
N LEU A 348 -2.71 -15.70 -8.76
CA LEU A 348 -3.19 -14.69 -7.83
C LEU A 348 -4.60 -15.09 -7.35
N GLU A 349 -4.72 -15.48 -6.08
CA GLU A 349 -5.99 -15.86 -5.45
C GLU A 349 -6.68 -14.68 -4.79
N ASN A 350 -5.92 -13.85 -4.09
CA ASN A 350 -6.46 -12.72 -3.34
C ASN A 350 -5.45 -11.59 -3.27
N PHE A 351 -5.90 -10.39 -2.87
CA PHE A 351 -5.02 -9.26 -2.61
C PHE A 351 -5.47 -8.52 -1.36
N LYS A 352 -4.54 -7.79 -0.75
CA LYS A 352 -4.77 -6.95 0.43
C LYS A 352 -4.16 -5.58 0.19
N ILE A 353 -4.84 -4.56 0.68
CA ILE A 353 -4.34 -3.18 0.67
C ILE A 353 -3.98 -2.82 2.11
N ASP A 354 -2.80 -2.31 2.33
CA ASP A 354 -2.33 -1.89 3.65
C ASP A 354 -2.58 -0.38 3.92
N SER A 355 -2.21 0.08 5.09
CA SER A 355 -2.38 1.49 5.50
C SER A 355 -1.51 2.47 4.70
N THR A 356 -0.48 2.01 4.03
CA THR A 356 0.36 2.80 3.13
C THR A 356 -0.18 2.84 1.71
N GLY A 357 -1.26 2.09 1.44
CA GLY A 357 -1.85 1.91 0.12
C GLY A 357 -1.11 0.89 -0.74
N SER A 358 -0.16 0.14 -0.18
CA SER A 358 0.51 -0.95 -0.88
C SER A 358 -0.45 -2.10 -1.10
N ILE A 359 -0.52 -2.57 -2.33
CA ILE A 359 -1.37 -3.69 -2.75
C ILE A 359 -0.49 -4.93 -2.81
N THR A 360 -0.73 -5.86 -1.89
CA THR A 360 -0.01 -7.13 -1.81
C THR A 360 -0.90 -8.25 -2.30
N GLY A 361 -0.47 -8.97 -3.32
CA GLY A 361 -1.11 -10.17 -3.84
C GLY A 361 -0.70 -11.39 -3.04
N VAL A 362 -1.67 -12.26 -2.78
CA VAL A 362 -1.49 -13.59 -2.17
C VAL A 362 -1.67 -14.62 -3.27
N TYR A 363 -0.63 -15.39 -3.52
CA TYR A 363 -0.60 -16.38 -4.60
C TYR A 363 -0.82 -17.80 -4.06
N SER A 364 -1.33 -18.71 -4.91
CA SER A 364 -1.60 -20.10 -4.56
C SER A 364 -0.36 -20.90 -4.15
N ASN A 365 0.84 -20.44 -4.53
CA ASN A 365 2.12 -20.99 -4.09
C ASN A 365 2.56 -20.52 -2.70
N GLY A 366 1.72 -19.73 -1.99
CA GLY A 366 1.99 -19.19 -0.65
C GLY A 366 2.88 -17.96 -0.66
N THR A 367 3.30 -17.45 -1.81
CA THR A 367 4.09 -16.23 -1.89
C THR A 367 3.21 -14.98 -1.77
N ASN A 368 3.76 -13.94 -1.14
CA ASN A 368 3.14 -12.62 -1.07
C ASN A 368 4.01 -11.66 -1.85
N ARG A 369 3.43 -10.96 -2.84
CA ARG A 369 4.15 -10.00 -3.66
C ARG A 369 3.44 -8.67 -3.71
N THR A 370 4.20 -7.60 -3.68
CA THR A 370 3.68 -6.26 -3.92
C THR A 370 3.36 -6.09 -5.40
N ILE A 371 2.09 -5.80 -5.71
CA ILE A 371 1.61 -5.57 -7.08
C ILE A 371 1.75 -4.08 -7.44
N GLY A 372 1.45 -3.20 -6.48
CA GLY A 372 1.50 -1.76 -6.69
C GLY A 372 1.14 -0.99 -5.43
N GLN A 373 1.00 0.32 -5.57
CA GLN A 373 0.63 1.20 -4.47
C GLN A 373 -0.31 2.30 -4.94
N LEU A 374 -1.35 2.58 -4.17
CA LEU A 374 -2.29 3.68 -4.41
C LEU A 374 -1.58 5.02 -4.27
N ALA A 375 -1.84 5.94 -5.20
CA ALA A 375 -1.38 7.30 -5.12
C ALA A 375 -2.39 8.17 -4.38
N MET A 376 -1.88 9.10 -3.57
CA MET A 376 -2.68 10.08 -2.84
C MET A 376 -2.31 11.49 -3.30
N ALA A 377 -3.32 12.30 -3.61
CA ALA A 377 -3.14 13.71 -3.91
C ALA A 377 -3.46 14.57 -2.69
N THR A 378 -2.60 15.54 -2.40
CA THR A 378 -2.84 16.58 -1.40
C THR A 378 -2.78 17.97 -2.04
N PHE A 379 -3.59 18.90 -1.55
CA PHE A 379 -3.64 20.26 -2.04
C PHE A 379 -3.32 21.26 -0.95
N ALA A 380 -2.68 22.36 -1.33
CA ALA A 380 -2.39 23.46 -0.41
C ALA A 380 -3.69 24.12 0.09
N ASN A 381 -4.67 24.25 -0.80
CA ASN A 381 -6.00 24.79 -0.51
C ASN A 381 -7.08 23.85 -1.06
N GLN A 382 -7.62 22.98 -0.20
CA GLN A 382 -8.67 22.04 -0.57
C GLN A 382 -10.00 22.73 -0.91
N ASN A 383 -10.29 23.87 -0.25
CA ASN A 383 -11.52 24.63 -0.49
C ASN A 383 -11.56 25.29 -1.88
N GLY A 384 -10.40 25.42 -2.53
CA GLY A 384 -10.29 25.93 -3.88
C GLY A 384 -10.58 24.91 -4.99
N LEU A 385 -10.84 23.65 -4.65
CA LEU A 385 -11.18 22.64 -5.64
C LEU A 385 -12.58 22.88 -6.21
N GLU A 386 -12.74 22.67 -7.52
CA GLU A 386 -14.02 22.77 -8.23
C GLU A 386 -14.69 21.39 -8.31
N LYS A 387 -16.02 21.35 -8.08
CA LYS A 387 -16.81 20.13 -8.25
C LYS A 387 -17.03 19.84 -9.72
N ALA A 388 -16.67 18.65 -10.17
CA ALA A 388 -16.82 18.23 -11.57
C ALA A 388 -18.05 17.31 -11.82
N GLY A 389 -18.83 17.01 -10.77
CA GLY A 389 -19.90 16.02 -10.79
C GLY A 389 -19.42 14.66 -10.24
N ASP A 390 -20.34 13.69 -10.11
CA ASP A 390 -20.04 12.30 -9.69
C ASP A 390 -19.15 12.19 -8.44
N ASN A 391 -19.31 13.13 -7.50
CA ASN A 391 -18.50 13.23 -6.29
C ASN A 391 -16.99 13.42 -6.55
N THR A 392 -16.63 13.95 -7.72
CA THR A 392 -15.25 14.25 -8.12
C THR A 392 -14.95 15.75 -8.07
N TYR A 393 -13.67 16.06 -7.95
CA TYR A 393 -13.13 17.42 -7.92
C TYR A 393 -12.05 17.56 -8.99
N VAL A 394 -11.88 18.77 -9.48
CA VAL A 394 -10.79 19.17 -10.38
C VAL A 394 -9.97 20.29 -9.75
N LYS A 395 -8.70 20.36 -10.12
CA LYS A 395 -7.85 21.47 -9.69
C LYS A 395 -8.33 22.78 -10.27
N SER A 396 -8.26 23.84 -9.49
CA SER A 396 -8.49 25.21 -9.92
C SER A 396 -7.24 26.06 -9.74
N ASN A 397 -7.28 27.30 -10.23
CA ASN A 397 -6.17 28.25 -10.04
C ASN A 397 -5.90 28.57 -8.55
N ASN A 398 -6.88 28.38 -7.67
CA ASN A 398 -6.77 28.67 -6.23
C ASN A 398 -6.52 27.45 -5.36
N SER A 399 -6.63 26.23 -5.90
CA SER A 399 -6.31 25.00 -5.15
C SER A 399 -4.81 24.74 -5.05
N GLY A 400 -4.04 25.28 -6.00
CA GLY A 400 -2.66 24.91 -6.24
C GLY A 400 -2.53 23.60 -7.01
N GLU A 401 -1.30 23.22 -7.34
CA GLU A 401 -1.01 21.95 -8.00
C GLU A 401 -1.16 20.77 -7.02
N ALA A 402 -1.62 19.64 -7.55
CA ALA A 402 -1.72 18.40 -6.78
C ALA A 402 -0.34 17.89 -6.40
N LYS A 403 -0.09 17.73 -5.11
CA LYS A 403 1.10 17.05 -4.60
C LYS A 403 0.77 15.58 -4.49
N ILE A 404 1.35 14.78 -5.37
CA ILE A 404 1.10 13.34 -5.45
C ILE A 404 2.19 12.60 -4.67
N ASN A 405 1.80 11.87 -3.64
CA ASN A 405 2.69 11.15 -2.74
C ASN A 405 2.07 9.81 -2.32
N ALA A 406 2.88 8.93 -1.77
CA ALA A 406 2.39 7.78 -1.01
C ALA A 406 1.71 8.24 0.29
N ALA A 407 0.82 7.41 0.83
CA ALA A 407 0.15 7.71 2.10
C ALA A 407 1.14 7.87 3.26
N GLY A 408 0.79 8.71 4.22
CA GLY A 408 1.63 9.00 5.38
C GLY A 408 2.79 9.96 5.13
N ILE A 409 3.00 10.44 3.89
CA ILE A 409 4.08 11.35 3.51
C ILE A 409 3.51 12.75 3.28
N ALA A 410 4.29 13.78 3.60
CA ALA A 410 4.00 15.20 3.33
C ALA A 410 2.64 15.70 3.84
N GLY A 411 2.19 15.23 5.00
CA GLY A 411 0.91 15.61 5.60
C GLY A 411 -0.31 14.94 4.98
N GLY A 412 -0.10 13.95 4.13
CA GLY A 412 -1.15 13.07 3.64
C GLY A 412 -1.64 12.12 4.73
N GLY A 413 -2.92 11.71 4.64
CA GLY A 413 -3.51 10.70 5.49
C GLY A 413 -2.99 9.30 5.21
N THR A 414 -3.61 8.30 5.85
CA THR A 414 -3.38 6.88 5.64
C THR A 414 -4.61 6.26 4.98
N PHE A 415 -4.43 5.11 4.36
CA PHE A 415 -5.54 4.33 3.83
C PHE A 415 -6.08 3.33 4.86
N LEU A 416 -7.37 3.09 4.80
CA LEU A 416 -8.05 2.04 5.55
C LEU A 416 -8.79 1.16 4.55
N ALA A 417 -8.30 -0.05 4.33
CA ALA A 417 -8.94 -1.02 3.45
C ALA A 417 -10.19 -1.64 4.10
N GLY A 418 -11.14 -2.08 3.29
CA GLY A 418 -12.38 -2.68 3.75
C GLY A 418 -13.31 -1.68 4.45
N ALA A 419 -13.19 -0.38 4.16
CA ALA A 419 -14.02 0.67 4.72
C ALA A 419 -14.30 1.76 3.69
N LEU A 420 -15.39 2.48 3.88
CA LEU A 420 -15.78 3.66 3.10
C LEU A 420 -15.92 4.88 4.01
N GLU A 421 -15.56 6.03 3.48
CA GLU A 421 -15.84 7.31 4.15
C GLU A 421 -17.27 7.74 3.82
N MET A 422 -18.09 7.89 4.85
CA MET A 422 -19.45 8.38 4.72
C MET A 422 -19.48 9.91 4.62
N SER A 423 -20.63 10.46 4.23
CA SER A 423 -20.84 11.91 4.24
C SER A 423 -20.54 12.52 5.62
N ASN A 424 -19.98 13.73 5.65
CA ASN A 424 -19.76 14.50 6.88
C ASN A 424 -20.97 15.38 7.27
N VAL A 425 -22.13 15.09 6.73
CA VAL A 425 -23.40 15.80 7.01
C VAL A 425 -23.99 15.29 8.31
N ASP A 426 -24.23 16.19 9.27
CA ASP A 426 -25.03 15.93 10.46
C ASP A 426 -26.48 16.36 10.19
N LEU A 427 -27.40 15.40 10.17
CA LEU A 427 -28.82 15.66 9.94
C LEU A 427 -29.43 16.61 10.97
N THR A 428 -29.03 16.47 12.24
CA THR A 428 -29.59 17.29 13.34
C THR A 428 -29.19 18.76 13.14
N GLU A 429 -27.92 19.01 12.80
CA GLU A 429 -27.43 20.34 12.48
C GLU A 429 -28.15 20.93 11.24
N GLN A 430 -28.25 20.13 10.16
CA GLN A 430 -28.91 20.59 8.93
C GLN A 430 -30.41 20.88 9.12
N PHE A 431 -31.14 20.08 9.86
CA PHE A 431 -32.56 20.37 10.15
C PHE A 431 -32.70 21.62 11.01
N THR A 432 -31.83 21.82 12.00
CA THR A 432 -31.82 23.02 12.82
C THR A 432 -31.56 24.25 11.99
N ASP A 433 -30.54 24.20 11.12
CA ASP A 433 -30.21 25.26 10.18
C ASP A 433 -31.31 25.54 9.18
N MET A 434 -32.04 24.52 8.73
CA MET A 434 -33.21 24.65 7.86
C MET A 434 -34.31 25.42 8.56
N ILE A 435 -34.67 25.06 9.82
CA ILE A 435 -35.71 25.75 10.60
C ILE A 435 -35.33 27.22 10.79
N VAL A 436 -34.09 27.52 11.18
CA VAL A 436 -33.62 28.89 11.36
C VAL A 436 -33.68 29.67 10.04
N THR A 437 -33.25 29.07 8.92
CA THR A 437 -33.28 29.68 7.58
C THR A 437 -34.75 29.93 7.14
N GLN A 438 -35.61 28.98 7.36
CA GLN A 438 -37.06 29.11 7.05
C GLN A 438 -37.71 30.24 7.86
N ARG A 439 -37.39 30.35 9.17
CA ARG A 439 -37.87 31.44 10.01
C ARG A 439 -37.33 32.80 9.56
N GLY A 440 -36.04 32.86 9.16
CA GLY A 440 -35.44 34.06 8.57
C GLY A 440 -36.12 34.48 7.27
N PHE A 441 -36.43 33.52 6.40
CA PHE A 441 -37.20 33.76 5.18
C PHE A 441 -38.59 34.32 5.47
N GLN A 442 -39.34 33.70 6.40
CA GLN A 442 -40.67 34.17 6.80
C GLN A 442 -40.63 35.58 7.41
N SER A 443 -39.63 35.91 8.21
CA SER A 443 -39.44 37.22 8.79
C SER A 443 -39.21 38.30 7.69
N ASN A 444 -38.31 38.00 6.73
CA ASN A 444 -38.07 38.91 5.60
C ASN A 444 -39.32 39.11 4.69
N ALA A 445 -40.07 38.03 4.47
CA ALA A 445 -41.36 38.10 3.77
C ALA A 445 -42.37 39.01 4.50
N LYS A 446 -42.39 38.90 5.83
CA LYS A 446 -43.27 39.75 6.66
C LYS A 446 -42.86 41.25 6.62
N THR A 447 -41.55 41.56 6.59
CA THR A 447 -41.04 42.93 6.46
C THR A 447 -41.47 43.55 5.11
N ILE A 448 -41.50 42.76 4.05
CA ILE A 448 -41.99 43.22 2.73
C ILE A 448 -43.48 43.52 2.77
N GLN A 449 -44.29 42.60 3.35
CA GLN A 449 -45.74 42.82 3.51
C GLN A 449 -46.04 44.07 4.32
N THR A 450 -45.34 44.29 5.45
CA THR A 450 -45.55 45.51 6.25
C THR A 450 -45.10 46.78 5.53
N ALA A 451 -44.05 46.74 4.74
CA ALA A 451 -43.61 47.88 3.93
C ALA A 451 -44.63 48.17 2.83
N ASP A 452 -45.24 47.14 2.23
CA ASP A 452 -46.28 47.29 1.20
C ASP A 452 -47.54 47.93 1.77
N THR A 453 -48.06 47.41 2.92
CA THR A 453 -49.21 48.03 3.60
C THR A 453 -48.99 49.47 4.03
N LEU A 454 -47.77 49.83 4.43
CA LEU A 454 -47.39 51.22 4.71
C LEU A 454 -47.38 52.10 3.47
N LEU A 455 -46.99 51.57 2.31
CA LEU A 455 -47.07 52.28 1.03
C LEU A 455 -48.49 52.51 0.57
N GLU A 456 -49.37 51.49 0.74
CA GLU A 456 -50.77 51.63 0.43
C GLU A 456 -51.46 52.69 1.32
N THR A 457 -51.14 52.69 2.64
CA THR A 457 -51.67 53.71 3.55
C THR A 457 -51.20 55.13 3.17
N VAL A 458 -49.96 55.32 2.77
CA VAL A 458 -49.44 56.63 2.31
C VAL A 458 -50.09 57.04 1.00
N LEU A 459 -50.35 56.12 0.09
CA LEU A 459 -51.08 56.42 -1.15
C LEU A 459 -52.56 56.81 -0.88
N SER A 460 -53.20 56.17 0.08
CA SER A 460 -54.57 56.50 0.48
C SER A 460 -54.71 57.87 1.17
N LEU A 461 -53.65 58.30 1.89
CA LEU A 461 -53.59 59.61 2.52
C LEU A 461 -53.41 60.78 1.51
N LYS A 462 -53.04 60.49 0.28
CA LYS A 462 -52.83 61.47 -0.80
C LYS A 462 -54.12 61.69 -1.64
N ARG A 463 -55.15 60.92 -1.37
CA ARG A 463 -56.48 61.16 -1.91
C ARG A 463 -57.31 61.95 -0.86
#